data_45b9349d82d396b6cd2a0b574bcbc696
#
_entry.id   45b9349d82d396b6cd2a0b574bcbc696
#
_cell.length_a   1.000
_cell.length_b   1.000
_cell.length_c   1.000
_cell.angle_alpha   90.00
_cell.angle_beta   90.00
_cell.angle_gamma   90.00
#
_symmetry.space_group_name_H-M   'P 1'
#
loop_
_entity.id
_entity.type
_entity.pdbx_description
1 polymer ?
#
loop_
_entity_poly.entity_id
_entity_poly.type
_entity_poly.pdbx_seq_one_letter_code
_entity_poly.pdbx_strand_id
1 'polypeptide(L)'
;MTDRAECKLKAKELLRGRWKNAVGACLLFFVSTFLLSFLLSPIPIFGWIIIALISTFLTGSFIKYCIKLNETEGKVKYLECLISFKTTLKILLCDILIGLVVGIGGVMFTMIFSVASIVSQSIVIIIVALIILVALGFFIEAILFPVPMILTEDEGVGVMEAIEMSFNITKGYRWKYIVMNLSFIGWMILSFLTFGIGMLWLQPYMMLTYYLFYKGIRSANTTI
;
A
#
# COMPACT_ATOMS: atom_id res chain seq x y z
N MET A 1 -12.94 -9.71 13.26
CA MET A 1 -13.17 -8.44 12.52
C MET A 1 -12.62 -8.58 11.12
N THR A 2 -13.37 -9.21 10.23
CA THR A 2 -12.95 -9.50 8.84
C THR A 2 -13.94 -8.93 7.81
N ASP A 3 -14.95 -8.18 8.30
CA ASP A 3 -15.88 -7.49 7.43
C ASP A 3 -15.37 -6.09 7.08
N ARG A 4 -15.46 -5.76 5.77
CA ARG A 4 -15.02 -4.49 5.22
C ARG A 4 -15.74 -3.26 5.80
N ALA A 5 -17.05 -3.39 6.08
CA ALA A 5 -17.86 -2.30 6.61
C ALA A 5 -17.44 -1.99 8.05
N GLU A 6 -17.22 -3.02 8.85
CA GLU A 6 -16.76 -2.93 10.23
C GLU A 6 -15.36 -2.29 10.32
N CYS A 7 -14.40 -2.70 9.46
CA CYS A 7 -13.07 -2.08 9.40
C CYS A 7 -13.13 -0.60 9.05
N LYS A 8 -13.99 -0.22 8.10
CA LYS A 8 -14.19 1.18 7.70
C LYS A 8 -14.81 2.04 8.79
N LEU A 9 -15.83 1.51 9.49
CA LEU A 9 -16.45 2.20 10.60
C LEU A 9 -15.44 2.44 11.72
N LYS A 10 -14.72 1.42 12.14
CA LYS A 10 -13.69 1.51 13.18
C LYS A 10 -12.55 2.44 12.80
N ALA A 11 -12.10 2.41 11.55
CA ALA A 11 -11.09 3.36 11.07
C ALA A 11 -11.57 4.82 11.21
N LYS A 12 -12.83 5.08 10.86
CA LYS A 12 -13.45 6.40 11.00
C LYS A 12 -13.59 6.83 12.46
N GLU A 13 -13.95 5.92 13.35
CA GLU A 13 -14.02 6.15 14.79
C GLU A 13 -12.65 6.48 15.38
N LEU A 14 -11.62 5.71 15.07
CA LEU A 14 -10.26 5.93 15.53
C LEU A 14 -9.68 7.26 15.04
N LEU A 15 -10.07 7.73 13.87
CA LEU A 15 -9.68 9.03 13.33
C LEU A 15 -10.51 10.18 13.91
N ARG A 16 -11.64 9.91 14.56
CA ARG A 16 -12.49 10.95 15.15
C ARG A 16 -11.73 11.71 16.24
N GLY A 17 -11.64 13.03 16.10
CA GLY A 17 -10.85 13.89 16.99
C GLY A 17 -9.34 13.90 16.72
N ARG A 18 -8.82 13.04 15.82
CA ARG A 18 -7.38 12.90 15.50
C ARG A 18 -7.05 13.24 14.04
N TRP A 19 -8.05 13.69 13.26
CA TRP A 19 -7.90 14.01 11.84
C TRP A 19 -6.79 15.01 11.57
N LYS A 20 -6.64 16.06 12.40
CA LYS A 20 -5.59 17.08 12.21
C LYS A 20 -4.19 16.46 12.18
N ASN A 21 -3.90 15.52 13.09
CA ASN A 21 -2.60 14.86 13.16
C ASN A 21 -2.39 13.88 11.99
N ALA A 22 -3.44 13.13 11.61
CA ALA A 22 -3.37 12.18 10.51
C ALA A 22 -3.19 12.90 9.16
N VAL A 23 -3.94 13.96 8.91
CA VAL A 23 -3.82 14.81 7.72
C VAL A 23 -2.47 15.52 7.71
N GLY A 24 -2.00 16.02 8.86
CA GLY A 24 -0.67 16.62 9.00
C GLY A 24 0.46 15.65 8.65
N ALA A 25 0.36 14.39 9.08
CA ALA A 25 1.31 13.34 8.72
C ALA A 25 1.31 13.06 7.21
N CYS A 26 0.12 12.99 6.59
CA CYS A 26 0.00 12.84 5.13
C CYS A 26 0.55 14.05 4.38
N LEU A 27 0.28 15.26 4.85
CA LEU A 27 0.82 16.48 4.24
C LEU A 27 2.35 16.48 4.28
N LEU A 28 2.95 16.15 5.41
CA LEU A 28 4.41 15.99 5.53
C LEU A 28 4.93 14.95 4.54
N PHE A 29 4.26 13.81 4.40
CA PHE A 29 4.62 12.79 3.43
C PHE A 29 4.60 13.34 2.00
N PHE A 30 3.51 13.95 1.56
CA PHE A 30 3.37 14.48 0.20
C PHE A 30 4.35 15.61 -0.08
N VAL A 31 4.49 16.57 0.85
CA VAL A 31 5.40 17.71 0.68
C VAL A 31 6.86 17.25 0.64
N SER A 32 7.27 16.35 1.54
CA SER A 32 8.64 15.84 1.54
C SER A 32 8.96 15.05 0.28
N THR A 33 8.05 14.17 -0.17
CA THR A 33 8.24 13.39 -1.40
C THR A 33 8.28 14.30 -2.63
N PHE A 34 7.41 15.30 -2.71
CA PHE A 34 7.39 16.28 -3.81
C PHE A 34 8.67 17.10 -3.88
N LEU A 35 9.10 17.68 -2.76
CA LEU A 35 10.33 18.46 -2.69
C LEU A 35 11.56 17.63 -3.05
N LEU A 36 11.65 16.41 -2.54
CA LEU A 36 12.74 15.50 -2.85
C LEU A 36 12.76 15.11 -4.32
N SER A 37 11.61 14.79 -4.90
CA SER A 37 11.49 14.48 -6.32
C SER A 37 11.94 15.66 -7.18
N PHE A 38 11.58 16.89 -6.81
CA PHE A 38 11.99 18.09 -7.53
C PHE A 38 13.50 18.35 -7.40
N LEU A 39 14.06 18.23 -6.20
CA LEU A 39 15.48 18.48 -5.94
C LEU A 39 16.39 17.40 -6.53
N LEU A 40 15.97 16.15 -6.55
CA LEU A 40 16.78 15.01 -6.98
C LEU A 40 16.53 14.61 -8.44
N SER A 41 15.54 15.22 -9.11
CA SER A 41 15.25 14.95 -10.54
C SER A 41 16.46 15.14 -11.48
N PRO A 42 17.41 16.08 -11.24
CA PRO A 42 18.58 16.22 -12.10
C PRO A 42 19.63 15.12 -11.93
N ILE A 43 19.53 14.29 -10.88
CA ILE A 43 20.49 13.25 -10.56
C ILE A 43 19.91 11.89 -10.97
N PRO A 44 20.17 11.40 -12.21
CA PRO A 44 19.65 10.12 -12.65
C PRO A 44 20.23 8.98 -11.79
N ILE A 45 19.46 7.91 -11.59
CA ILE A 45 19.79 6.68 -10.81
C ILE A 45 19.88 6.95 -9.30
N PHE A 46 20.85 7.76 -8.83
CA PHE A 46 21.02 8.04 -7.39
C PHE A 46 19.84 8.81 -6.80
N GLY A 47 19.26 9.75 -7.54
CA GLY A 47 18.05 10.45 -7.12
C GLY A 47 16.88 9.51 -6.91
N TRP A 48 16.67 8.55 -7.80
CA TRP A 48 15.60 7.56 -7.69
C TRP A 48 15.78 6.62 -6.49
N ILE A 49 17.01 6.20 -6.20
CA ILE A 49 17.31 5.36 -5.04
C ILE A 49 17.01 6.11 -3.74
N ILE A 50 17.44 7.36 -3.64
CA ILE A 50 17.19 8.20 -2.45
C ILE A 50 15.68 8.43 -2.27
N ILE A 51 14.96 8.76 -3.34
CA ILE A 51 13.50 8.95 -3.30
C ILE A 51 12.81 7.66 -2.86
N ALA A 52 13.19 6.50 -3.41
CA ALA A 52 12.65 5.20 -3.02
C ALA A 52 12.89 4.92 -1.52
N LEU A 53 14.09 5.16 -1.02
CA LEU A 53 14.47 4.95 0.37
C LEU A 53 13.64 5.83 1.33
N ILE A 54 13.50 7.11 1.00
CA ILE A 54 12.76 8.06 1.82
C ILE A 54 11.26 7.80 1.75
N SER A 55 10.71 7.50 0.57
CA SER A 55 9.29 7.16 0.44
C SER A 55 8.92 5.89 1.21
N THR A 56 9.76 4.86 1.17
CA THR A 56 9.59 3.63 1.94
C THR A 56 9.67 3.90 3.46
N PHE A 57 10.64 4.72 3.89
CA PHE A 57 10.76 5.12 5.29
C PHE A 57 9.51 5.86 5.79
N LEU A 58 9.01 6.80 5.02
CA LEU A 58 7.81 7.56 5.35
C LEU A 58 6.55 6.67 5.36
N THR A 59 6.43 5.76 4.39
CA THR A 59 5.31 4.80 4.31
C THR A 59 5.30 3.87 5.53
N GLY A 60 6.43 3.28 5.87
CA GLY A 60 6.54 2.41 7.04
C GLY A 60 6.30 3.17 8.35
N SER A 61 6.78 4.41 8.45
CA SER A 61 6.49 5.28 9.61
C SER A 61 5.01 5.61 9.72
N PHE A 62 4.32 5.75 8.58
CA PHE A 62 2.88 5.95 8.56
C PHE A 62 2.10 4.69 8.97
N ILE A 63 2.57 3.51 8.58
CA ILE A 63 2.02 2.23 9.08
C ILE A 63 2.17 2.15 10.60
N LYS A 64 3.35 2.44 11.13
CA LYS A 64 3.61 2.45 12.59
C LYS A 64 2.73 3.47 13.33
N TYR A 65 2.46 4.61 12.69
CA TYR A 65 1.48 5.58 13.20
C TYR A 65 0.06 4.97 13.29
N CYS A 66 -0.38 4.24 12.26
CA CYS A 66 -1.68 3.55 12.28
C CYS A 66 -1.74 2.45 13.35
N ILE A 67 -0.63 1.71 13.56
CA ILE A 67 -0.50 0.70 14.63
C ILE A 67 -0.72 1.36 16.00
N LYS A 68 0.05 2.41 16.30
CA LYS A 68 -0.06 3.14 17.57
C LYS A 68 -1.43 3.81 17.75
N LEU A 69 -2.03 4.29 16.66
CA LEU A 69 -3.37 4.90 16.71
C LEU A 69 -4.45 3.91 17.15
N ASN A 70 -4.30 2.64 16.80
CA ASN A 70 -5.20 1.56 17.20
C ASN A 70 -4.92 1.07 18.64
N GLU A 71 -3.70 1.21 19.14
CA GLU A 71 -3.30 0.72 20.46
C GLU A 71 -3.49 1.77 21.58
N THR A 72 -3.48 3.05 21.20
CA THR A 72 -3.48 4.15 22.16
C THR A 72 -4.72 5.02 22.01
N GLU A 73 -5.43 5.28 23.11
CA GLU A 73 -6.57 6.20 23.13
C GLU A 73 -6.15 7.68 23.09
N GLY A 74 -4.88 7.99 23.37
CA GLY A 74 -4.31 9.33 23.41
C GLY A 74 -3.96 9.93 22.04
N LYS A 75 -3.43 11.16 22.07
CA LYS A 75 -2.89 11.82 20.88
C LYS A 75 -1.53 11.21 20.53
N VAL A 76 -1.44 10.59 19.36
CA VAL A 76 -0.20 10.05 18.82
C VAL A 76 0.47 11.10 17.92
N LYS A 77 1.75 11.40 18.17
CA LYS A 77 2.54 12.25 17.28
C LYS A 77 3.25 11.42 16.23
N TYR A 78 3.18 11.86 14.99
CA TYR A 78 3.80 11.14 13.86
C TYR A 78 5.31 10.95 14.02
N LEU A 79 6.00 11.98 14.55
CA LEU A 79 7.45 11.93 14.77
C LEU A 79 7.90 10.86 15.80
N GLU A 80 7.01 10.39 16.65
CA GLU A 80 7.27 9.30 17.59
C GLU A 80 7.06 7.90 16.97
N CYS A 81 6.60 7.86 15.71
CA CYS A 81 6.27 6.65 14.98
C CYS A 81 7.27 6.34 13.87
N LEU A 82 8.46 6.94 13.89
CA LEU A 82 9.49 6.65 12.90
C LEU A 82 9.96 5.20 13.03
N ILE A 83 10.13 4.54 11.88
CA ILE A 83 10.66 3.18 11.82
C ILE A 83 12.19 3.19 11.84
N SER A 84 12.76 2.03 12.16
CA SER A 84 14.21 1.83 12.10
C SER A 84 14.70 1.83 10.65
N PHE A 85 15.95 2.26 10.43
CA PHE A 85 16.59 2.16 9.13
C PHE A 85 16.66 0.70 8.64
N LYS A 86 16.86 -0.26 9.54
CA LYS A 86 16.85 -1.69 9.24
C LYS A 86 15.49 -2.15 8.69
N THR A 87 14.39 -1.71 9.29
CA THR A 87 13.02 -2.00 8.84
C THR A 87 12.77 -1.37 7.48
N THR A 88 13.24 -0.13 7.27
CA THR A 88 13.15 0.56 5.97
C THR A 88 13.83 -0.23 4.87
N LEU A 89 15.04 -0.74 5.10
CA LEU A 89 15.76 -1.54 4.12
C LEU A 89 15.05 -2.87 3.83
N LYS A 90 14.44 -3.51 4.82
CA LYS A 90 13.66 -4.73 4.61
C LYS A 90 12.43 -4.49 3.73
N ILE A 91 11.67 -3.42 4.00
CA ILE A 91 10.50 -3.05 3.20
C ILE A 91 10.94 -2.70 1.78
N LEU A 92 12.00 -1.89 1.63
CA LEU A 92 12.55 -1.53 0.32
C LEU A 92 13.01 -2.75 -0.48
N LEU A 93 13.71 -3.68 0.17
CA LEU A 93 14.14 -4.92 -0.47
C LEU A 93 12.93 -5.75 -0.92
N CYS A 94 11.89 -5.82 -0.10
CA CYS A 94 10.65 -6.49 -0.46
C CYS A 94 9.98 -5.83 -1.68
N ASP A 95 9.87 -4.50 -1.69
CA ASP A 95 9.28 -3.73 -2.78
C ASP A 95 10.07 -3.93 -4.09
N ILE A 96 11.42 -3.98 -4.02
CA ILE A 96 12.28 -4.26 -5.17
C ILE A 96 12.06 -5.69 -5.69
N LEU A 97 12.03 -6.70 -4.81
CA LEU A 97 11.82 -8.10 -5.20
C LEU A 97 10.45 -8.28 -5.86
N ILE A 98 9.40 -7.73 -5.26
CA ILE A 98 8.05 -7.78 -5.79
C ILE A 98 7.98 -7.03 -7.13
N GLY A 99 8.54 -5.81 -7.15
CA GLY A 99 8.56 -4.97 -8.35
C GLY A 99 9.30 -5.62 -9.51
N LEU A 100 10.40 -6.35 -9.24
CA LEU A 100 11.15 -7.08 -10.25
C LEU A 100 10.33 -8.25 -10.83
N VAL A 101 9.71 -9.05 -9.99
CA VAL A 101 8.87 -10.19 -10.44
C VAL A 101 7.64 -9.70 -11.22
N VAL A 102 6.92 -8.71 -10.68
CA VAL A 102 5.73 -8.14 -11.32
C VAL A 102 6.09 -7.37 -12.58
N GLY A 103 7.22 -6.63 -12.55
CA GLY A 103 7.71 -5.87 -13.71
C GLY A 103 8.11 -6.76 -14.87
N ILE A 104 8.91 -7.80 -14.65
CA ILE A 104 9.30 -8.75 -15.68
C ILE A 104 8.06 -9.46 -16.24
N GLY A 105 7.19 -9.96 -15.37
CA GLY A 105 5.95 -10.62 -15.78
C GLY A 105 5.04 -9.69 -16.60
N GLY A 106 4.90 -8.43 -16.19
CA GLY A 106 4.14 -7.41 -16.91
C GLY A 106 4.71 -7.07 -18.29
N VAL A 107 6.03 -6.91 -18.40
CA VAL A 107 6.71 -6.66 -19.68
C VAL A 107 6.53 -7.86 -20.65
N MET A 108 6.75 -9.08 -20.18
CA MET A 108 6.52 -10.28 -21.00
C MET A 108 5.07 -10.39 -21.45
N PHE A 109 4.12 -10.15 -20.55
CA PHE A 109 2.70 -10.17 -20.86
C PHE A 109 2.33 -9.13 -21.92
N THR A 110 2.76 -7.88 -21.75
CA THR A 110 2.48 -6.79 -22.70
C THR A 110 3.13 -7.04 -24.06
N MET A 111 4.35 -7.60 -24.12
CA MET A 111 5.00 -7.98 -25.37
C MET A 111 4.20 -9.04 -26.14
N ILE A 112 3.76 -10.10 -25.48
CA ILE A 112 2.98 -11.19 -26.12
C ILE A 112 1.68 -10.63 -26.71
N PHE A 113 0.94 -9.83 -25.93
CA PHE A 113 -0.33 -9.27 -26.39
C PHE A 113 -0.18 -8.18 -27.45
N SER A 114 0.92 -7.41 -27.44
CA SER A 114 1.20 -6.42 -28.50
C SER A 114 1.49 -7.11 -29.83
N VAL A 115 2.27 -8.19 -29.84
CA VAL A 115 2.49 -8.99 -31.05
C VAL A 115 1.18 -9.59 -31.55
N ALA A 116 0.38 -10.18 -30.68
CA ALA A 116 -0.94 -10.73 -31.05
C ALA A 116 -1.88 -9.66 -31.64
N SER A 117 -1.85 -8.43 -31.10
CA SER A 117 -2.63 -7.30 -31.61
C SER A 117 -2.18 -6.85 -33.00
N ILE A 118 -0.87 -6.81 -33.26
CA ILE A 118 -0.31 -6.44 -34.58
C ILE A 118 -0.72 -7.50 -35.62
N VAL A 119 -0.62 -8.78 -35.28
CA VAL A 119 -0.97 -9.88 -36.17
C VAL A 119 -2.48 -9.91 -36.48
N SER A 120 -3.32 -9.68 -35.49
CA SER A 120 -4.78 -9.69 -35.62
C SER A 120 -5.40 -8.38 -36.09
N GLN A 121 -4.63 -7.28 -36.07
CA GLN A 121 -5.08 -5.90 -36.31
C GLN A 121 -6.28 -5.49 -35.44
N SER A 122 -6.39 -6.08 -34.26
CA SER A 122 -7.55 -5.89 -33.37
C SER A 122 -7.17 -5.14 -32.09
N ILE A 123 -7.71 -3.94 -31.91
CA ILE A 123 -7.58 -3.14 -30.68
C ILE A 123 -8.23 -3.83 -29.46
N VAL A 124 -9.20 -4.72 -29.71
CA VAL A 124 -9.90 -5.45 -28.64
C VAL A 124 -8.92 -6.30 -27.83
N ILE A 125 -7.92 -6.90 -28.49
CA ILE A 125 -6.89 -7.70 -27.81
C ILE A 125 -6.10 -6.86 -26.81
N ILE A 126 -5.75 -5.63 -27.16
CA ILE A 126 -5.03 -4.71 -26.24
C ILE A 126 -5.91 -4.39 -25.04
N ILE A 127 -7.18 -4.06 -25.25
CA ILE A 127 -8.12 -3.72 -24.17
C ILE A 127 -8.27 -4.92 -23.22
N VAL A 128 -8.49 -6.12 -23.75
CA VAL A 128 -8.62 -7.34 -22.94
C VAL A 128 -7.34 -7.62 -22.16
N ALA A 129 -6.17 -7.49 -22.79
CA ALA A 129 -4.88 -7.65 -22.13
C ALA A 129 -4.70 -6.67 -20.97
N LEU A 130 -5.08 -5.41 -21.17
CA LEU A 130 -4.99 -4.37 -20.14
C LEU A 130 -5.90 -4.67 -18.95
N ILE A 131 -7.12 -5.15 -19.21
CA ILE A 131 -8.05 -5.56 -18.13
C ILE A 131 -7.47 -6.74 -17.34
N ILE A 132 -6.91 -7.74 -18.02
CA ILE A 132 -6.28 -8.89 -17.35
C ILE A 132 -5.08 -8.45 -16.50
N LEU A 133 -4.24 -7.57 -17.05
CA LEU A 133 -3.06 -7.05 -16.33
C LEU A 133 -3.47 -6.30 -15.04
N VAL A 134 -4.49 -5.45 -15.13
CA VAL A 134 -5.04 -4.72 -13.97
C VAL A 134 -5.62 -5.70 -12.94
N ALA A 135 -6.38 -6.70 -13.39
CA ALA A 135 -6.95 -7.72 -12.50
C ALA A 135 -5.87 -8.54 -11.78
N LEU A 136 -4.80 -8.93 -12.50
CA LEU A 136 -3.64 -9.61 -11.91
C LEU A 136 -2.91 -8.72 -10.89
N GLY A 137 -2.74 -7.43 -11.20
CA GLY A 137 -2.17 -6.46 -10.27
C GLY A 137 -2.94 -6.38 -8.95
N PHE A 138 -4.26 -6.22 -9.01
CA PHE A 138 -5.12 -6.25 -7.81
C PHE A 138 -5.05 -7.57 -7.04
N PHE A 139 -4.92 -8.68 -7.74
CA PHE A 139 -4.79 -9.99 -7.10
C PHE A 139 -3.46 -10.16 -6.37
N ILE A 140 -2.35 -9.72 -6.98
CA ILE A 140 -1.02 -9.73 -6.37
C ILE A 140 -1.00 -8.78 -5.16
N GLU A 141 -1.54 -7.58 -5.30
CA GLU A 141 -1.68 -6.63 -4.19
C GLU A 141 -2.48 -7.22 -3.03
N ALA A 142 -3.58 -7.94 -3.32
CA ALA A 142 -4.40 -8.60 -2.29
C ALA A 142 -3.66 -9.72 -1.52
N ILE A 143 -2.56 -10.24 -2.07
CA ILE A 143 -1.69 -11.20 -1.39
C ILE A 143 -0.64 -10.48 -0.55
N LEU A 144 -0.06 -9.41 -1.08
CA LEU A 144 1.16 -8.80 -0.56
C LEU A 144 0.93 -7.57 0.33
N PHE A 145 -0.31 -7.03 0.39
CA PHE A 145 -0.59 -5.83 1.19
C PHE A 145 -0.22 -5.94 2.69
N PRO A 146 -0.24 -7.14 3.33
CA PRO A 146 0.17 -7.26 4.72
C PRO A 146 1.69 -7.18 4.95
N VAL A 147 2.52 -7.41 3.94
CA VAL A 147 3.98 -7.52 4.09
C VAL A 147 4.60 -6.30 4.80
N PRO A 148 4.36 -5.05 4.38
CA PRO A 148 4.92 -3.89 5.07
C PRO A 148 4.39 -3.75 6.49
N MET A 149 3.17 -4.22 6.77
CA MET A 149 2.59 -4.20 8.12
C MET A 149 3.27 -5.22 9.03
N ILE A 150 3.52 -6.44 8.55
CA ILE A 150 4.25 -7.50 9.27
C ILE A 150 5.66 -7.02 9.62
N LEU A 151 6.40 -6.49 8.64
CA LEU A 151 7.77 -6.00 8.83
C LEU A 151 7.84 -4.78 9.76
N THR A 152 6.76 -4.01 9.88
CA THR A 152 6.69 -2.84 10.79
C THR A 152 6.28 -3.25 12.20
N GLU A 153 5.44 -4.27 12.36
CA GLU A 153 5.05 -4.80 13.67
C GLU A 153 6.19 -5.59 14.34
N ASP A 154 6.89 -6.41 13.58
CA ASP A 154 7.96 -7.27 14.08
C ASP A 154 9.25 -7.06 13.27
N GLU A 155 10.19 -6.33 13.86
CA GLU A 155 11.52 -6.09 13.26
C GLU A 155 12.40 -7.35 13.19
N GLY A 156 12.04 -8.42 13.89
CA GLY A 156 12.75 -9.71 13.88
C GLY A 156 12.51 -10.49 12.59
N VAL A 157 11.33 -10.39 12.01
CA VAL A 157 10.90 -11.15 10.83
C VAL A 157 11.74 -10.83 9.60
N GLY A 158 12.11 -11.87 8.84
CA GLY A 158 12.82 -11.76 7.57
C GLY A 158 11.88 -11.39 6.42
N VAL A 159 12.44 -10.87 5.30
CA VAL A 159 11.65 -10.46 4.13
C VAL A 159 10.90 -11.66 3.52
N MET A 160 11.57 -12.78 3.31
CA MET A 160 10.94 -13.98 2.73
C MET A 160 9.87 -14.57 3.66
N GLU A 161 10.15 -14.57 4.96
CA GLU A 161 9.21 -15.01 5.99
C GLU A 161 7.96 -14.12 6.02
N ALA A 162 8.11 -12.79 5.91
CA ALA A 162 6.99 -11.86 5.83
C ALA A 162 6.12 -12.09 4.58
N ILE A 163 6.74 -12.41 3.43
CA ILE A 163 6.02 -12.76 2.20
C ILE A 163 5.23 -14.07 2.38
N GLU A 164 5.86 -15.10 2.96
CA GLU A 164 5.21 -16.39 3.22
C GLU A 164 4.06 -16.23 4.22
N MET A 165 4.27 -15.51 5.31
CA MET A 165 3.22 -15.19 6.28
C MET A 165 2.07 -14.45 5.61
N SER A 166 2.36 -13.46 4.77
CA SER A 166 1.35 -12.68 4.03
C SER A 166 0.52 -13.57 3.11
N PHE A 167 1.17 -14.47 2.36
CA PHE A 167 0.49 -15.43 1.49
C PHE A 167 -0.48 -16.33 2.27
N ASN A 168 -0.06 -16.81 3.42
CA ASN A 168 -0.84 -17.72 4.27
C ASN A 168 -2.02 -17.01 4.92
N ILE A 169 -1.82 -15.84 5.53
CA ILE A 169 -2.89 -15.12 6.24
C ILE A 169 -3.95 -14.54 5.28
N THR A 170 -3.59 -14.21 4.04
CA THR A 170 -4.53 -13.68 3.04
C THR A 170 -5.37 -14.75 2.36
N LYS A 171 -5.01 -16.04 2.54
CA LYS A 171 -5.75 -17.15 1.95
C LYS A 171 -7.21 -17.16 2.44
N GLY A 172 -8.14 -17.13 1.49
CA GLY A 172 -9.59 -17.04 1.78
C GLY A 172 -10.14 -15.61 1.97
N TYR A 173 -9.26 -14.60 2.12
CA TYR A 173 -9.67 -13.20 2.35
C TYR A 173 -9.33 -12.26 1.19
N ARG A 174 -8.61 -12.73 0.15
CA ARG A 174 -8.15 -11.94 -0.99
C ARG A 174 -9.28 -11.21 -1.70
N TRP A 175 -10.40 -11.91 -1.94
CA TRP A 175 -11.57 -11.30 -2.57
C TRP A 175 -12.19 -10.19 -1.72
N LYS A 176 -12.24 -10.37 -0.40
CA LYS A 176 -12.73 -9.33 0.51
C LYS A 176 -11.86 -8.06 0.46
N TYR A 177 -10.54 -8.24 0.35
CA TYR A 177 -9.61 -7.12 0.17
C TYR A 177 -9.85 -6.39 -1.16
N ILE A 178 -9.95 -7.13 -2.27
CA ILE A 178 -10.22 -6.55 -3.60
C ILE A 178 -11.51 -5.73 -3.58
N VAL A 179 -12.60 -6.28 -3.05
CA VAL A 179 -13.88 -5.56 -2.95
C VAL A 179 -13.78 -4.35 -2.02
N MET A 180 -12.98 -4.43 -0.95
CA MET A 180 -12.70 -3.28 -0.08
C MET A 180 -11.97 -2.18 -0.84
N ASN A 181 -10.96 -2.52 -1.63
CA ASN A 181 -10.21 -1.58 -2.48
C ASN A 181 -11.11 -0.93 -3.53
N LEU A 182 -11.89 -1.74 -4.27
CA LEU A 182 -12.86 -1.23 -5.24
C LEU A 182 -13.85 -0.23 -4.63
N SER A 183 -14.21 -0.43 -3.36
CA SER A 183 -15.12 0.48 -2.66
C SER A 183 -14.51 1.86 -2.32
N PHE A 184 -13.18 2.03 -2.46
CA PHE A 184 -12.51 3.32 -2.34
C PHE A 184 -12.36 4.05 -3.68
N ILE A 185 -12.59 3.38 -4.83
CA ILE A 185 -12.41 3.99 -6.16
C ILE A 185 -13.25 5.26 -6.31
N GLY A 186 -14.51 5.25 -5.87
CA GLY A 186 -15.35 6.46 -5.92
C GLY A 186 -14.77 7.65 -5.15
N TRP A 187 -14.18 7.40 -4.00
CA TRP A 187 -13.49 8.42 -3.20
C TRP A 187 -12.17 8.88 -3.83
N MET A 188 -11.44 7.96 -4.50
CA MET A 188 -10.23 8.29 -5.25
C MET A 188 -10.57 9.21 -6.42
N ILE A 189 -11.63 8.91 -7.19
CA ILE A 189 -12.11 9.77 -8.29
C ILE A 189 -12.48 11.16 -7.76
N LEU A 190 -13.22 11.23 -6.66
CA LEU A 190 -13.58 12.49 -6.02
C LEU A 190 -12.33 13.27 -5.55
N SER A 191 -11.35 12.56 -5.00
CA SER A 191 -10.07 13.16 -4.59
C SER A 191 -9.28 13.70 -5.78
N PHE A 192 -9.32 13.01 -6.91
CA PHE A 192 -8.70 13.48 -8.16
C PHE A 192 -9.37 14.75 -8.69
N LEU A 193 -10.70 14.83 -8.63
CA LEU A 193 -11.45 16.03 -9.02
C LEU A 193 -11.10 17.28 -8.16
N THR A 194 -10.61 17.06 -6.94
CA THR A 194 -10.12 18.14 -6.06
C THR A 194 -8.63 18.41 -6.19
N PHE A 195 -8.03 18.11 -7.36
CA PHE A 195 -6.57 18.23 -7.61
C PHE A 195 -5.71 17.49 -6.57
N GLY A 196 -6.21 16.36 -6.06
CA GLY A 196 -5.49 15.53 -5.09
C GLY A 196 -5.63 15.98 -3.62
N ILE A 197 -6.24 17.12 -3.35
CA ILE A 197 -6.43 17.61 -1.96
C ILE A 197 -7.22 16.59 -1.13
N GLY A 198 -8.23 15.93 -1.70
CA GLY A 198 -9.01 14.88 -1.05
C GLY A 198 -8.18 13.69 -0.57
N MET A 199 -7.02 13.42 -1.21
CA MET A 199 -6.11 12.34 -0.81
C MET A 199 -5.54 12.54 0.61
N LEU A 200 -5.38 13.78 1.08
CA LEU A 200 -4.88 14.07 2.43
C LEU A 200 -5.78 13.47 3.52
N TRP A 201 -7.07 13.38 3.28
CA TRP A 201 -8.03 12.73 4.18
C TRP A 201 -8.24 11.26 3.85
N LEU A 202 -8.25 10.94 2.56
CA LEU A 202 -8.50 9.57 2.10
C LEU A 202 -7.37 8.62 2.47
N GLN A 203 -6.11 9.03 2.33
CA GLN A 203 -4.92 8.21 2.59
C GLN A 203 -4.88 7.64 4.03
N PRO A 204 -4.99 8.46 5.12
CA PRO A 204 -4.99 7.94 6.47
C PRO A 204 -6.16 7.01 6.74
N TYR A 205 -7.31 7.29 6.17
CA TYR A 205 -8.50 6.46 6.31
C TYR A 205 -8.33 5.10 5.62
N MET A 206 -7.80 5.07 4.40
CA MET A 206 -7.51 3.83 3.67
C MET A 206 -6.47 2.98 4.41
N MET A 207 -5.34 3.59 4.78
CA MET A 207 -4.24 2.87 5.44
C MET A 207 -4.69 2.26 6.78
N LEU A 208 -5.43 3.02 7.58
CA LEU A 208 -5.96 2.51 8.84
C LEU A 208 -6.99 1.39 8.62
N THR A 209 -7.82 1.51 7.57
CA THR A 209 -8.77 0.45 7.19
C THR A 209 -8.03 -0.84 6.80
N TYR A 210 -6.96 -0.74 6.00
CA TYR A 210 -6.14 -1.88 5.60
C TYR A 210 -5.42 -2.52 6.79
N TYR A 211 -4.90 -1.70 7.71
CA TYR A 211 -4.28 -2.21 8.92
C TYR A 211 -5.28 -2.96 9.82
N LEU A 212 -6.48 -2.41 10.02
CA LEU A 212 -7.52 -3.07 10.81
C LEU A 212 -8.00 -4.38 10.16
N PHE A 213 -8.09 -4.40 8.84
CA PHE A 213 -8.41 -5.62 8.09
C PHE A 213 -7.31 -6.67 8.24
N TYR A 214 -6.04 -6.29 8.07
CA TYR A 214 -4.88 -7.16 8.32
C TYR A 214 -4.91 -7.74 9.73
N LYS A 215 -5.10 -6.91 10.75
CA LYS A 215 -5.21 -7.37 12.15
C LYS A 215 -6.36 -8.36 12.35
N GLY A 216 -7.49 -8.11 11.71
CA GLY A 216 -8.66 -8.98 11.75
C GLY A 216 -8.42 -10.35 11.12
N ILE A 217 -7.77 -10.43 9.95
CA ILE A 217 -7.46 -11.70 9.29
C ILE A 217 -6.35 -12.46 10.03
N ARG A 218 -5.35 -11.75 10.58
CA ARG A 218 -4.28 -12.36 11.39
C ARG A 218 -4.85 -13.04 12.63
N SER A 219 -5.72 -12.37 13.38
CA SER A 219 -6.37 -12.96 14.56
C SER A 219 -7.27 -14.15 14.23
N ALA A 220 -7.97 -14.12 13.09
CA ALA A 220 -8.81 -15.23 12.65
C ALA A 220 -7.98 -16.49 12.29
N ASN A 221 -6.77 -16.33 11.77
CA ASN A 221 -5.88 -17.45 11.44
C ASN A 221 -5.10 -17.98 12.65
N THR A 222 -4.95 -17.21 13.72
CA THR A 222 -4.26 -17.65 14.96
C THR A 222 -5.20 -18.49 15.87
N THR A 223 -6.50 -18.44 15.61
CA THR A 223 -7.54 -19.14 16.42
C THR A 223 -7.87 -20.55 15.87
N ILE A 224 -7.23 -20.97 14.76
CA ILE A 224 -7.34 -22.29 14.16
C ILE A 224 -6.07 -23.09 14.45
#